data_296f111ff11ccaa180c6f44d0388629d
#
_entry.id   296f111ff11ccaa180c6f44d0388629d
#
_cell.length_a   1.000
_cell.length_b   1.000
_cell.length_c   1.000
_cell.angle_alpha   90.00
_cell.angle_beta   90.00
_cell.angle_gamma   90.00
#
_symmetry.space_group_name_H-M   'P 1'
#
loop_
_entity.id
_entity.type
_entity.pdbx_description
1 polymer ?
#
loop_
_entity_poly.entity_id
_entity_poly.type
_entity_poly.pdbx_seq_one_letter_code
_entity_poly.pdbx_strand_id
1 'polypeptide(L)'
;MTSTFESGTYQKRRARLAAAMRSGVAIVPTAPERARNRDSHYPYRFDSYFYYLTGFREPDAMLVVVAGTEPKNILFCRDKDPDREIWDGFRYGPEAAREAFGFDETHSIQKIDALMPDLIAGRGTLYCHLGADPSWDARVMGWLNVVRGRARTGVAAPEEIRDVHAPLDEMRLIKTPEELAVMRRAAGITASAHRRAMRVARPGGTEYEIEAELLHEFRRHGAQAPAYSPIVAAGERACVLHYVQNDGGLKDGDLLLIDAGCELDGYAADVTRTFPVNGRFSGPQREIYDLVLAAQAAAIAAVKPGSPWDAPHRAAVETLAQGIDRKSVV
;
A
#
# COMPACT_ATOMS: atom_id res chain seq x y z
N MET A 1 -6.33 9.02 -14.56
CA MET A 1 -6.93 9.64 -13.36
C MET A 1 -5.91 10.61 -12.78
N THR A 2 -6.30 11.86 -12.57
CA THR A 2 -5.45 12.86 -11.91
C THR A 2 -5.23 12.46 -10.45
N SER A 3 -4.00 12.62 -9.95
CA SER A 3 -3.69 12.40 -8.52
C SER A 3 -4.53 13.35 -7.67
N THR A 4 -4.98 12.88 -6.50
CA THR A 4 -5.64 13.73 -5.49
C THR A 4 -4.66 14.73 -4.87
N PHE A 5 -3.35 14.44 -4.93
CA PHE A 5 -2.30 15.33 -4.43
C PHE A 5 -1.76 16.24 -5.54
N GLU A 6 -1.48 17.47 -5.20
CA GLU A 6 -0.77 18.41 -6.06
C GLU A 6 0.69 17.95 -6.28
N SER A 7 1.27 18.27 -7.44
CA SER A 7 2.66 17.91 -7.76
C SER A 7 3.66 18.44 -6.72
N GLY A 8 3.41 19.59 -6.14
CA GLY A 8 4.21 20.18 -5.06
C GLY A 8 4.30 19.33 -3.79
N THR A 9 3.30 18.49 -3.50
CA THR A 9 3.34 17.56 -2.36
C THR A 9 4.45 16.53 -2.54
N TYR A 10 4.57 15.95 -3.72
CA TYR A 10 5.62 14.96 -4.02
C TYR A 10 7.01 15.58 -4.03
N GLN A 11 7.15 16.79 -4.54
CA GLN A 11 8.43 17.52 -4.49
C GLN A 11 8.88 17.76 -3.05
N LYS A 12 7.98 18.20 -2.15
CA LYS A 12 8.27 18.37 -0.72
C LYS A 12 8.69 17.06 -0.05
N ARG A 13 8.07 15.93 -0.40
CA ARG A 13 8.43 14.61 0.11
C ARG A 13 9.83 14.19 -0.34
N ARG A 14 10.19 14.40 -1.61
CA ARG A 14 11.56 14.15 -2.11
C ARG A 14 12.60 15.03 -1.43
N ALA A 15 12.30 16.30 -1.26
CA ALA A 15 13.20 17.22 -0.54
C ALA A 15 13.38 16.81 0.94
N ARG A 16 12.31 16.34 1.61
CA ARG A 16 12.37 15.83 2.98
C ARG A 16 13.23 14.56 3.06
N LEU A 17 13.13 13.64 2.09
CA LEU A 17 13.98 12.46 2.03
C LEU A 17 15.44 12.86 1.86
N ALA A 18 15.76 13.74 0.91
CA ALA A 18 17.14 14.23 0.69
C ALA A 18 17.71 14.87 1.96
N ALA A 19 16.92 15.66 2.69
CA ALA A 19 17.33 16.27 3.96
C ALA A 19 17.58 15.21 5.05
N ALA A 20 16.75 14.16 5.15
CA ALA A 20 16.93 13.08 6.12
C ALA A 20 18.20 12.26 5.83
N MET A 21 18.51 12.05 4.57
CA MET A 21 19.73 11.36 4.12
C MET A 21 21.00 12.18 4.38
N ARG A 22 20.92 13.51 4.36
CA ARG A 22 22.02 14.49 4.41
C ARG A 22 22.97 14.41 3.22
N SER A 23 23.45 13.22 2.86
CA SER A 23 24.32 12.93 1.71
C SER A 23 24.08 11.53 1.19
N GLY A 24 24.54 11.24 -0.02
CA GLY A 24 24.39 9.92 -0.65
C GLY A 24 23.34 9.89 -1.75
N VAL A 25 23.00 8.69 -2.18
CA VAL A 25 22.03 8.46 -3.26
C VAL A 25 21.00 7.44 -2.82
N ALA A 26 19.72 7.77 -2.94
CA ALA A 26 18.62 6.81 -2.78
C ALA A 26 18.11 6.33 -4.13
N ILE A 27 17.82 5.04 -4.21
CA ILE A 27 17.24 4.39 -5.38
C ILE A 27 15.96 3.70 -4.95
N VAL A 28 14.85 4.12 -5.54
CA VAL A 28 13.49 3.61 -5.22
C VAL A 28 12.82 3.16 -6.50
N PRO A 29 12.80 1.85 -6.80
CA PRO A 29 12.07 1.32 -7.96
C PRO A 29 10.57 1.31 -7.70
N THR A 30 9.77 1.35 -8.78
CA THR A 30 8.37 0.97 -8.71
C THR A 30 8.21 -0.55 -8.79
N ALA A 31 7.00 -1.04 -8.50
CA ALA A 31 6.69 -2.45 -8.64
C ALA A 31 6.74 -2.90 -10.12
N PRO A 32 7.17 -4.13 -10.41
CA PRO A 32 7.09 -4.69 -11.76
C PRO A 32 5.64 -5.05 -12.12
N GLU A 33 5.32 -5.08 -13.42
CA GLU A 33 4.11 -5.73 -13.91
C GLU A 33 4.16 -7.24 -13.65
N ARG A 34 3.00 -7.83 -13.35
CA ARG A 34 2.86 -9.27 -13.07
C ARG A 34 2.02 -9.93 -14.15
N ALA A 35 2.59 -10.88 -14.86
CA ALA A 35 1.85 -11.69 -15.80
C ALA A 35 0.81 -12.57 -15.06
N ARG A 36 -0.42 -12.54 -15.54
CA ARG A 36 -1.49 -13.43 -15.09
C ARG A 36 -1.52 -14.71 -15.93
N ASN A 37 -1.48 -14.56 -17.24
CA ASN A 37 -1.50 -15.65 -18.19
C ASN A 37 -0.98 -15.16 -19.55
N ARG A 38 0.12 -15.72 -20.04
CA ARG A 38 0.75 -15.38 -21.35
C ARG A 38 0.96 -13.87 -21.50
N ASP A 39 0.18 -13.22 -22.36
CA ASP A 39 0.20 -11.80 -22.68
C ASP A 39 -0.77 -10.95 -21.82
N SER A 40 -1.51 -11.58 -20.93
CA SER A 40 -2.43 -10.91 -20.00
C SER A 40 -1.75 -10.68 -18.67
N HIS A 41 -1.85 -9.46 -18.14
CA HIS A 41 -1.28 -9.06 -16.85
C HIS A 41 -2.37 -8.86 -15.79
N TYR A 42 -1.98 -8.99 -14.53
CA TYR A 42 -2.80 -8.48 -13.41
C TYR A 42 -2.89 -6.96 -13.51
N PRO A 43 -3.97 -6.34 -13.00
CA PRO A 43 -4.03 -4.89 -12.88
C PRO A 43 -2.76 -4.36 -12.21
N TYR A 44 -2.09 -3.40 -12.88
CA TYR A 44 -0.85 -2.86 -12.35
C TYR A 44 -1.09 -2.07 -11.08
N ARG A 45 -0.27 -2.34 -10.08
CA ARG A 45 -0.21 -1.59 -8.83
C ARG A 45 1.22 -1.17 -8.56
N PHE A 46 1.44 0.14 -8.49
CA PHE A 46 2.74 0.76 -8.22
C PHE A 46 3.27 0.40 -6.82
N ASP A 47 4.57 0.55 -6.60
CA ASP A 47 5.15 0.47 -5.26
C ASP A 47 4.70 1.65 -4.40
N SER A 48 4.41 1.41 -3.12
CA SER A 48 3.88 2.43 -2.20
C SER A 48 4.89 3.52 -1.85
N TYR A 49 6.17 3.21 -1.69
CA TYR A 49 7.22 4.17 -1.39
C TYR A 49 7.56 5.02 -2.61
N PHE A 50 7.66 4.36 -3.77
CA PHE A 50 7.85 5.05 -5.04
C PHE A 50 6.72 6.03 -5.31
N TYR A 51 5.47 5.59 -5.18
CA TYR A 51 4.32 6.46 -5.39
C TYR A 51 4.23 7.61 -4.37
N TYR A 52 4.54 7.34 -3.11
CA TYR A 52 4.59 8.36 -2.05
C TYR A 52 5.54 9.51 -2.39
N LEU A 53 6.65 9.22 -3.07
CA LEU A 53 7.66 10.20 -3.45
C LEU A 53 7.41 10.84 -4.82
N THR A 54 6.68 10.18 -5.72
CA THR A 54 6.61 10.59 -7.12
C THR A 54 5.22 10.98 -7.60
N GLY A 55 4.19 10.32 -7.12
CA GLY A 55 2.85 10.36 -7.72
C GLY A 55 2.75 9.68 -9.08
N PHE A 56 3.86 9.13 -9.60
CA PHE A 56 3.95 8.50 -10.91
C PHE A 56 3.39 7.08 -10.85
N ARG A 57 2.54 6.72 -11.80
CA ARG A 57 1.75 5.48 -11.76
C ARG A 57 2.09 4.47 -12.85
N GLU A 58 3.03 4.81 -13.73
CA GLU A 58 3.40 3.88 -14.79
C GLU A 58 4.41 2.83 -14.28
N PRO A 59 4.38 1.60 -14.81
CA PRO A 59 5.39 0.59 -14.55
C PRO A 59 6.75 0.98 -15.16
N ASP A 60 7.76 0.15 -14.91
CA ASP A 60 9.12 0.32 -15.45
C ASP A 60 9.68 1.72 -15.15
N ALA A 61 9.58 2.15 -13.92
CA ALA A 61 10.11 3.43 -13.49
C ALA A 61 10.97 3.30 -12.22
N MET A 62 11.88 4.24 -12.05
CA MET A 62 12.77 4.30 -10.91
C MET A 62 13.08 5.75 -10.53
N LEU A 63 12.96 6.05 -9.26
CA LEU A 63 13.35 7.32 -8.69
C LEU A 63 14.79 7.23 -8.15
N VAL A 64 15.61 8.20 -8.48
CA VAL A 64 16.91 8.42 -7.85
C VAL A 64 16.90 9.78 -7.17
N VAL A 65 17.19 9.80 -5.87
CA VAL A 65 17.34 11.03 -5.09
C VAL A 65 18.80 11.18 -4.68
N VAL A 66 19.45 12.18 -5.23
CA VAL A 66 20.80 12.57 -4.84
C VAL A 66 20.70 13.60 -3.73
N ALA A 67 21.29 13.31 -2.56
CA ALA A 67 21.35 14.22 -1.43
C ALA A 67 22.76 14.83 -1.30
N GLY A 68 22.84 16.03 -0.72
CA GLY A 68 24.09 16.76 -0.52
C GLY A 68 23.93 18.24 -0.80
N THR A 69 25.02 18.90 -1.19
CA THR A 69 25.02 20.37 -1.45
C THR A 69 24.18 20.77 -2.66
N GLU A 70 24.09 19.89 -3.65
CA GLU A 70 23.28 20.08 -4.85
C GLU A 70 22.31 18.89 -5.00
N PRO A 71 21.18 18.91 -4.27
CA PRO A 71 20.25 17.80 -4.33
C PRO A 71 19.56 17.73 -5.69
N LYS A 72 19.37 16.50 -6.18
CA LYS A 72 18.68 16.25 -7.45
C LYS A 72 17.69 15.11 -7.32
N ASN A 73 16.56 15.22 -8.03
CA ASN A 73 15.54 14.18 -8.15
C ASN A 73 15.47 13.76 -9.62
N ILE A 74 15.80 12.52 -9.88
CA ILE A 74 15.93 11.98 -11.24
C ILE A 74 14.91 10.87 -11.39
N LEU A 75 14.06 10.94 -12.41
CA LEU A 75 13.16 9.85 -12.77
C LEU A 75 13.67 9.12 -14.00
N PHE A 76 13.77 7.81 -13.90
CA PHE A 76 13.88 6.92 -15.05
C PHE A 76 12.49 6.35 -15.32
N CYS A 77 12.00 6.42 -16.56
CA CYS A 77 10.69 5.91 -16.96
C CYS A 77 10.69 5.42 -18.41
N ARG A 78 9.60 4.80 -18.83
CA ARG A 78 9.43 4.33 -20.19
C ARG A 78 9.46 5.50 -21.17
N ASP A 79 9.99 5.25 -22.37
CA ASP A 79 9.96 6.23 -23.45
C ASP A 79 8.53 6.43 -23.97
N LYS A 80 8.28 7.60 -24.54
CA LYS A 80 7.10 7.86 -25.35
C LYS A 80 7.15 6.94 -26.56
N ASP A 81 6.09 6.17 -26.77
CA ASP A 81 6.00 5.18 -27.84
C ASP A 81 4.56 5.17 -28.40
N PRO A 82 4.30 5.93 -29.48
CA PRO A 82 2.96 6.04 -30.07
C PRO A 82 2.37 4.70 -30.53
N ASP A 83 3.21 3.77 -31.02
CA ASP A 83 2.75 2.45 -31.45
C ASP A 83 2.27 1.60 -30.28
N ARG A 84 2.99 1.67 -29.16
CA ARG A 84 2.59 1.00 -27.93
C ARG A 84 1.38 1.65 -27.26
N GLU A 85 1.23 2.97 -27.38
CA GLU A 85 0.07 3.68 -26.80
C GLU A 85 -1.26 3.26 -27.43
N ILE A 86 -1.25 2.74 -28.67
CA ILE A 86 -2.43 2.16 -29.30
C ILE A 86 -2.92 0.92 -28.53
N TRP A 87 -2.01 0.18 -27.88
CA TRP A 87 -2.31 -1.06 -27.17
C TRP A 87 -2.47 -0.86 -25.66
N ASP A 88 -1.54 -0.12 -25.07
CA ASP A 88 -1.40 -0.04 -23.60
C ASP A 88 -1.94 1.30 -23.02
N GLY A 89 -2.30 2.23 -23.90
CA GLY A 89 -2.72 3.56 -23.51
C GLY A 89 -1.58 4.55 -23.33
N PHE A 90 -1.90 5.74 -22.85
CA PHE A 90 -0.99 6.87 -22.73
C PHE A 90 0.25 6.56 -21.89
N ARG A 91 1.42 7.04 -22.36
CA ARG A 91 2.70 7.07 -21.64
C ARG A 91 3.23 8.49 -21.58
N TYR A 92 3.68 8.92 -20.41
CA TYR A 92 4.28 10.25 -20.27
C TYR A 92 5.56 10.40 -21.12
N GLY A 93 6.45 9.42 -21.07
CA GLY A 93 7.83 9.58 -21.52
C GLY A 93 8.61 10.54 -20.63
N PRO A 94 9.94 10.60 -20.77
CA PRO A 94 10.79 11.40 -19.87
C PRO A 94 10.42 12.88 -19.83
N GLU A 95 10.24 13.54 -20.97
CA GLU A 95 10.02 14.99 -21.04
C GLU A 95 8.70 15.41 -20.35
N ALA A 96 7.58 14.80 -20.73
CA ALA A 96 6.29 15.14 -20.13
C ALA A 96 6.21 14.72 -18.65
N ALA A 97 6.91 13.64 -18.24
CA ALA A 97 7.02 13.25 -16.85
C ALA A 97 7.79 14.29 -16.02
N ARG A 98 8.85 14.88 -16.57
CA ARG A 98 9.62 15.94 -15.94
C ARG A 98 8.72 17.13 -15.60
N GLU A 99 7.96 17.60 -16.55
CA GLU A 99 7.07 18.76 -16.40
C GLU A 99 5.91 18.46 -15.43
N ALA A 100 5.24 17.31 -15.61
CA ALA A 100 4.04 16.98 -14.84
C ALA A 100 4.33 16.70 -13.36
N PHE A 101 5.49 16.11 -13.02
CA PHE A 101 5.82 15.67 -11.67
C PHE A 101 6.97 16.48 -11.02
N GLY A 102 7.54 17.45 -11.74
CA GLY A 102 8.56 18.36 -11.23
C GLY A 102 9.85 17.64 -10.82
N PHE A 103 10.44 16.89 -11.74
CA PHE A 103 11.76 16.30 -11.59
C PHE A 103 12.85 17.24 -12.14
N ASP A 104 14.04 17.19 -11.54
CA ASP A 104 15.19 17.96 -12.02
C ASP A 104 15.69 17.38 -13.34
N GLU A 105 15.78 16.05 -13.41
CA GLU A 105 16.18 15.29 -14.60
C GLU A 105 15.26 14.12 -14.83
N THR A 106 15.11 13.72 -16.09
CA THR A 106 14.38 12.51 -16.48
C THR A 106 15.07 11.79 -17.62
N HIS A 107 15.08 10.47 -17.58
CA HIS A 107 15.75 9.63 -18.55
C HIS A 107 14.89 8.41 -18.94
N SER A 108 15.18 7.87 -20.13
CA SER A 108 14.67 6.56 -20.49
C SER A 108 15.15 5.50 -19.49
N ILE A 109 14.25 4.62 -19.07
CA ILE A 109 14.57 3.49 -18.19
C ILE A 109 15.65 2.57 -18.77
N GLN A 110 15.77 2.52 -20.10
CA GLN A 110 16.79 1.72 -20.77
C GLN A 110 18.22 2.25 -20.56
N LYS A 111 18.37 3.50 -20.16
CA LYS A 111 19.68 4.12 -19.87
C LYS A 111 20.16 3.92 -18.44
N ILE A 112 19.36 3.29 -17.59
CA ILE A 112 19.61 3.27 -16.14
C ILE A 112 20.92 2.56 -15.81
N ASP A 113 21.22 1.41 -16.43
CA ASP A 113 22.45 0.66 -16.14
C ASP A 113 23.72 1.39 -16.57
N ALA A 114 23.61 2.23 -17.59
CA ALA A 114 24.71 3.05 -18.06
C ALA A 114 24.95 4.28 -17.16
N LEU A 115 23.88 4.89 -16.62
CA LEU A 115 23.97 6.15 -15.86
C LEU A 115 24.16 5.92 -14.35
N MET A 116 23.63 4.84 -13.79
CA MET A 116 23.68 4.57 -12.34
C MET A 116 25.10 4.54 -11.77
N PRO A 117 26.10 3.91 -12.41
CA PRO A 117 27.46 3.95 -11.88
C PRO A 117 27.98 5.36 -11.66
N ASP A 118 27.68 6.31 -12.55
CA ASP A 118 28.12 7.71 -12.43
C ASP A 118 27.34 8.46 -11.34
N LEU A 119 26.07 8.16 -11.15
CA LEU A 119 25.24 8.76 -10.10
C LEU A 119 25.68 8.36 -8.69
N ILE A 120 26.16 7.14 -8.51
CA ILE A 120 26.60 6.60 -7.21
C ILE A 120 28.11 6.79 -6.96
N ALA A 121 28.89 7.07 -8.01
CA ALA A 121 30.34 7.29 -7.90
C ALA A 121 30.65 8.49 -6.99
N GLY A 122 31.66 8.35 -6.11
CA GLY A 122 32.06 9.39 -5.18
C GLY A 122 31.05 9.72 -4.07
N ARG A 123 30.01 8.90 -3.91
CA ARG A 123 29.03 9.04 -2.82
C ARG A 123 29.37 8.09 -1.69
N GLY A 124 29.30 8.59 -0.43
CA GLY A 124 29.64 7.76 0.74
C GLY A 124 28.59 6.69 1.05
N THR A 125 27.32 6.98 0.83
CA THR A 125 26.20 6.09 1.19
C THR A 125 25.26 5.86 0.01
N LEU A 126 24.88 4.62 -0.21
CA LEU A 126 23.80 4.19 -1.10
C LEU A 126 22.59 3.77 -0.25
N TYR A 127 21.44 4.38 -0.50
CA TYR A 127 20.17 4.02 0.13
C TYR A 127 19.34 3.21 -0.85
N CYS A 128 19.10 1.94 -0.55
CA CYS A 128 18.25 1.05 -1.35
C CYS A 128 17.68 -0.06 -0.45
N HIS A 129 16.58 -0.65 -0.87
CA HIS A 129 16.05 -1.83 -0.19
C HIS A 129 16.60 -3.08 -0.85
N LEU A 130 17.31 -3.92 -0.10
CA LEU A 130 17.90 -5.19 -0.56
C LEU A 130 17.27 -6.36 0.18
N GLY A 131 17.36 -7.54 -0.42
CA GLY A 131 16.92 -8.80 0.16
C GLY A 131 15.50 -9.23 -0.18
N ALA A 132 14.70 -8.37 -0.84
CA ALA A 132 13.34 -8.69 -1.25
C ALA A 132 13.25 -9.32 -2.65
N ASP A 133 14.16 -8.96 -3.54
CA ASP A 133 14.23 -9.43 -4.93
C ASP A 133 15.69 -9.68 -5.33
N PRO A 134 16.08 -10.97 -5.51
CA PRO A 134 17.45 -11.29 -5.89
C PRO A 134 17.93 -10.68 -7.21
N SER A 135 17.03 -10.43 -8.18
CA SER A 135 17.39 -9.81 -9.45
C SER A 135 17.72 -8.33 -9.27
N TRP A 136 16.96 -7.65 -8.40
CA TRP A 136 17.23 -6.29 -7.98
C TRP A 136 18.55 -6.18 -7.23
N ASP A 137 18.79 -7.05 -6.28
CA ASP A 137 20.03 -7.08 -5.49
C ASP A 137 21.27 -7.25 -6.40
N ALA A 138 21.18 -8.20 -7.34
CA ALA A 138 22.25 -8.43 -8.32
C ALA A 138 22.51 -7.20 -9.19
N ARG A 139 21.46 -6.47 -9.58
CA ARG A 139 21.57 -5.25 -10.39
C ARG A 139 22.27 -4.13 -9.62
N VAL A 140 21.89 -3.88 -8.38
CA VAL A 140 22.54 -2.89 -7.49
C VAL A 140 24.00 -3.24 -7.28
N MET A 141 24.29 -4.50 -6.99
CA MET A 141 25.67 -4.98 -6.82
C MET A 141 26.48 -4.85 -8.13
N GLY A 142 25.86 -5.03 -9.28
CA GLY A 142 26.46 -4.80 -10.59
C GLY A 142 26.95 -3.36 -10.75
N TRP A 143 26.12 -2.37 -10.45
CA TRP A 143 26.47 -0.95 -10.50
C TRP A 143 27.63 -0.62 -9.54
N LEU A 144 27.55 -1.11 -8.30
CA LEU A 144 28.63 -0.93 -7.31
C LEU A 144 29.97 -1.52 -7.80
N ASN A 145 29.94 -2.69 -8.42
CA ASN A 145 31.14 -3.33 -8.94
C ASN A 145 31.75 -2.57 -10.13
N VAL A 146 30.92 -1.96 -10.98
CA VAL A 146 31.41 -1.06 -12.03
C VAL A 146 32.17 0.12 -11.42
N VAL A 147 31.62 0.75 -10.36
CA VAL A 147 32.30 1.87 -9.67
C VAL A 147 33.59 1.40 -8.98
N ARG A 148 33.57 0.25 -8.28
CA ARG A 148 34.74 -0.35 -7.64
C ARG A 148 35.88 -0.63 -8.65
N GLY A 149 35.50 -1.05 -9.86
CA GLY A 149 36.47 -1.25 -10.96
C GLY A 149 37.17 0.01 -11.39
N ARG A 150 36.63 1.20 -11.07
CA ARG A 150 37.21 2.53 -11.38
C ARG A 150 38.18 3.03 -10.28
N ALA A 151 38.46 2.29 -9.23
CA ALA A 151 39.27 2.72 -8.09
C ALA A 151 40.69 3.26 -8.51
N ARG A 152 41.29 2.68 -9.55
CA ARG A 152 42.59 3.15 -10.08
C ARG A 152 42.54 4.56 -10.66
N THR A 153 41.36 5.08 -11.01
CA THR A 153 41.16 6.44 -11.50
C THR A 153 40.82 7.43 -10.39
N GLY A 154 40.90 7.01 -9.12
CA GLY A 154 40.60 7.85 -7.96
C GLY A 154 39.09 7.95 -7.63
N VAL A 155 38.26 7.16 -8.29
CA VAL A 155 36.79 7.13 -8.04
C VAL A 155 36.50 6.22 -6.85
N ALA A 156 35.89 6.79 -5.80
CA ALA A 156 35.41 6.01 -4.66
C ALA A 156 34.01 5.43 -4.90
N ALA A 157 33.81 4.17 -4.52
CA ALA A 157 32.46 3.58 -4.43
C ALA A 157 31.85 3.90 -3.05
N PRO A 158 30.50 3.84 -2.91
CA PRO A 158 29.85 3.92 -1.62
C PRO A 158 30.42 2.91 -0.61
N GLU A 159 30.71 3.40 0.57
CA GLU A 159 31.23 2.58 1.69
C GLU A 159 30.08 1.96 2.49
N GLU A 160 28.91 2.60 2.50
CA GLU A 160 27.74 2.16 3.23
C GLU A 160 26.55 1.88 2.30
N ILE A 161 25.83 0.82 2.61
CA ILE A 161 24.49 0.58 2.07
C ILE A 161 23.52 0.65 3.24
N ARG A 162 22.48 1.49 3.10
CA ARG A 162 21.44 1.67 4.12
C ARG A 162 20.06 1.37 3.51
N ASP A 163 19.18 0.82 4.31
CA ASP A 163 17.79 0.61 3.86
C ASP A 163 17.08 1.97 3.71
N VAL A 164 16.59 2.23 2.51
CA VAL A 164 15.83 3.43 2.17
C VAL A 164 14.45 3.46 2.84
N HIS A 165 13.92 2.31 3.23
CA HIS A 165 12.61 2.22 3.91
C HIS A 165 12.66 2.87 5.29
N ALA A 166 13.75 2.77 6.03
CA ALA A 166 13.85 3.33 7.38
C ALA A 166 13.50 4.84 7.45
N PRO A 167 14.13 5.75 6.67
CA PRO A 167 13.72 7.14 6.64
C PRO A 167 12.34 7.37 6.03
N LEU A 168 11.89 6.52 5.08
CA LEU A 168 10.57 6.64 4.47
C LEU A 168 9.44 6.23 5.42
N ASP A 169 9.63 5.20 6.21
CA ASP A 169 8.67 4.78 7.24
C ASP A 169 8.47 5.88 8.28
N GLU A 170 9.56 6.49 8.73
CA GLU A 170 9.51 7.62 9.65
C GLU A 170 8.77 8.82 9.03
N MET A 171 8.99 9.09 7.75
CA MET A 171 8.27 10.14 7.03
C MET A 171 6.77 9.87 6.90
N ARG A 172 6.37 8.59 6.77
CA ARG A 172 4.99 8.15 6.57
C ARG A 172 4.23 7.92 7.88
N LEU A 173 4.93 7.92 9.02
CA LEU A 173 4.32 7.67 10.34
C LEU A 173 3.25 8.72 10.66
N ILE A 174 3.56 9.99 10.48
CA ILE A 174 2.62 11.10 10.72
C ILE A 174 2.05 11.57 9.39
N LYS A 175 0.74 11.42 9.23
CA LYS A 175 0.01 11.75 8.00
C LYS A 175 -0.28 13.24 7.91
N THR A 176 -0.12 13.79 6.72
CA THR A 176 -0.51 15.18 6.43
C THR A 176 -2.04 15.33 6.36
N PRO A 177 -2.58 16.55 6.42
CA PRO A 177 -4.03 16.79 6.25
C PRO A 177 -4.58 16.23 4.93
N GLU A 178 -3.82 16.31 3.84
CA GLU A 178 -4.20 15.78 2.53
C GLU A 178 -4.26 14.25 2.54
N GLU A 179 -3.28 13.59 3.17
CA GLU A 179 -3.30 12.13 3.36
C GLU A 179 -4.51 11.69 4.19
N LEU A 180 -4.79 12.40 5.29
CA LEU A 180 -5.97 12.14 6.11
C LEU A 180 -7.28 12.33 5.34
N ALA A 181 -7.35 13.29 4.41
CA ALA A 181 -8.53 13.49 3.57
C ALA A 181 -8.78 12.28 2.65
N VAL A 182 -7.71 11.74 2.01
CA VAL A 182 -7.80 10.53 1.18
C VAL A 182 -8.19 9.30 2.02
N MET A 183 -7.56 9.11 3.18
CA MET A 183 -7.87 8.01 4.09
C MET A 183 -9.33 8.07 4.59
N ARG A 184 -9.84 9.25 4.95
CA ARG A 184 -11.26 9.42 5.34
C ARG A 184 -12.21 9.10 4.19
N ARG A 185 -11.86 9.50 2.96
CA ARG A 185 -12.66 9.17 1.78
C ARG A 185 -12.66 7.66 1.52
N ALA A 186 -11.51 6.99 1.59
CA ALA A 186 -11.41 5.54 1.46
C ALA A 186 -12.24 4.81 2.54
N ALA A 187 -12.15 5.24 3.81
CA ALA A 187 -12.96 4.71 4.90
C ALA A 187 -14.46 4.95 4.67
N GLY A 188 -14.86 6.11 4.14
CA GLY A 188 -16.24 6.41 3.80
C GLY A 188 -16.81 5.51 2.70
N ILE A 189 -16.03 5.26 1.63
CA ILE A 189 -16.38 4.33 0.55
C ILE A 189 -16.55 2.91 1.13
N THR A 190 -15.58 2.47 1.93
CA THR A 190 -15.60 1.15 2.58
C THR A 190 -16.83 0.98 3.48
N ALA A 191 -17.13 1.97 4.32
CA ALA A 191 -18.33 1.94 5.16
C ALA A 191 -19.63 1.88 4.34
N SER A 192 -19.67 2.53 3.17
CA SER A 192 -20.82 2.45 2.25
C SER A 192 -20.94 1.06 1.64
N ALA A 193 -19.84 0.42 1.28
CA ALA A 193 -19.80 -0.93 0.75
C ALA A 193 -20.30 -1.96 1.79
N HIS A 194 -19.86 -1.86 3.05
CA HIS A 194 -20.38 -2.71 4.13
C HIS A 194 -21.87 -2.51 4.35
N ARG A 195 -22.38 -1.28 4.37
CA ARG A 195 -23.82 -1.02 4.46
C ARG A 195 -24.60 -1.60 3.28
N ARG A 196 -24.02 -1.58 2.08
CA ARG A 196 -24.60 -2.20 0.90
C ARG A 196 -24.67 -3.73 1.06
N ALA A 197 -23.57 -4.36 1.44
CA ALA A 197 -23.49 -5.79 1.75
C ALA A 197 -24.53 -6.21 2.79
N MET A 198 -24.68 -5.47 3.89
CA MET A 198 -25.68 -5.73 4.92
C MET A 198 -27.14 -5.70 4.40
N ARG A 199 -27.43 -4.87 3.39
CA ARG A 199 -28.78 -4.76 2.82
C ARG A 199 -29.12 -5.89 1.86
N VAL A 200 -28.13 -6.47 1.20
CA VAL A 200 -28.35 -7.51 0.18
C VAL A 200 -28.15 -8.93 0.70
N ALA A 201 -27.44 -9.07 1.81
CA ALA A 201 -27.25 -10.38 2.46
C ALA A 201 -28.60 -10.98 2.88
N ARG A 202 -28.82 -12.25 2.46
CA ARG A 202 -30.04 -13.01 2.78
C ARG A 202 -29.75 -14.50 2.72
N PRO A 203 -30.52 -15.32 3.43
CA PRO A 203 -30.44 -16.76 3.27
C PRO A 203 -30.65 -17.20 1.80
N GLY A 204 -29.90 -18.18 1.34
CA GLY A 204 -29.91 -18.68 -0.02
C GLY A 204 -29.04 -17.92 -1.02
N GLY A 205 -28.44 -16.78 -0.62
CA GLY A 205 -27.36 -16.11 -1.37
C GLY A 205 -26.00 -16.80 -1.20
N THR A 206 -24.96 -16.21 -1.78
CA THR A 206 -23.59 -16.73 -1.73
C THR A 206 -22.60 -15.64 -1.30
N GLU A 207 -21.43 -16.05 -0.79
CA GLU A 207 -20.37 -15.15 -0.36
C GLU A 207 -19.81 -14.30 -1.52
N TYR A 208 -19.62 -14.89 -2.72
CA TYR A 208 -19.14 -14.14 -3.89
C TYR A 208 -20.15 -13.11 -4.41
N GLU A 209 -21.47 -13.31 -4.22
CA GLU A 209 -22.46 -12.26 -4.53
C GLU A 209 -22.27 -11.04 -3.62
N ILE A 210 -21.99 -11.28 -2.35
CA ILE A 210 -21.69 -10.19 -1.40
C ILE A 210 -20.34 -9.52 -1.74
N GLU A 211 -19.31 -10.28 -2.10
CA GLU A 211 -18.05 -9.74 -2.57
C GLU A 211 -18.24 -8.85 -3.81
N ALA A 212 -19.05 -9.29 -4.78
CA ALA A 212 -19.36 -8.50 -5.98
C ALA A 212 -19.99 -7.14 -5.63
N GLU A 213 -20.87 -7.08 -4.62
CA GLU A 213 -21.47 -5.84 -4.14
C GLU A 213 -20.44 -4.89 -3.48
N LEU A 214 -19.47 -5.44 -2.75
CA LEU A 214 -18.37 -4.67 -2.17
C LEU A 214 -17.51 -4.07 -3.29
N LEU A 215 -17.05 -4.89 -4.23
CA LEU A 215 -16.23 -4.48 -5.36
C LEU A 215 -16.93 -3.44 -6.25
N HIS A 216 -18.23 -3.62 -6.52
CA HIS A 216 -19.05 -2.65 -7.24
C HIS A 216 -19.04 -1.29 -6.53
N GLU A 217 -19.26 -1.25 -5.22
CA GLU A 217 -19.31 -0.01 -4.46
C GLU A 217 -17.94 0.68 -4.44
N PHE A 218 -16.85 -0.05 -4.30
CA PHE A 218 -15.49 0.48 -4.40
C PHE A 218 -15.24 1.16 -5.75
N ARG A 219 -15.55 0.45 -6.84
CA ARG A 219 -15.29 0.92 -8.21
C ARG A 219 -16.16 2.10 -8.62
N ARG A 220 -17.44 2.09 -8.26
CA ARG A 220 -18.34 3.21 -8.61
C ARG A 220 -17.94 4.52 -7.94
N HIS A 221 -17.24 4.46 -6.81
CA HIS A 221 -16.74 5.63 -6.10
C HIS A 221 -15.29 6.00 -6.43
N GLY A 222 -14.68 5.34 -7.42
CA GLY A 222 -13.38 5.68 -7.99
C GLY A 222 -12.19 5.05 -7.27
N ALA A 223 -12.39 4.12 -6.34
CA ALA A 223 -11.30 3.32 -5.80
C ALA A 223 -10.69 2.45 -6.90
N GLN A 224 -9.37 2.31 -6.91
CA GLN A 224 -8.65 1.56 -7.94
C GLN A 224 -8.88 0.06 -7.82
N ALA A 225 -8.85 -0.43 -6.59
CA ALA A 225 -8.94 -1.84 -6.24
C ALA A 225 -9.44 -2.01 -4.80
N PRO A 226 -9.77 -3.22 -4.34
CA PRO A 226 -9.73 -3.54 -2.92
C PRO A 226 -8.29 -3.41 -2.41
N ALA A 227 -8.12 -3.03 -1.14
CA ALA A 227 -6.82 -2.85 -0.51
C ALA A 227 -6.11 -4.20 -0.28
N TYR A 228 -6.89 -5.25 -0.13
CA TYR A 228 -6.50 -6.65 0.03
C TYR A 228 -7.64 -7.54 -0.49
N SER A 229 -7.38 -8.85 -0.63
CA SER A 229 -8.44 -9.79 -1.04
C SER A 229 -9.57 -9.76 -0.02
N PRO A 230 -10.80 -9.38 -0.40
CA PRO A 230 -11.91 -9.35 0.54
C PRO A 230 -12.16 -10.71 1.17
N ILE A 231 -12.47 -10.72 2.46
CA ILE A 231 -12.91 -11.89 3.21
C ILE A 231 -14.42 -11.76 3.40
N VAL A 232 -15.16 -12.71 2.87
CA VAL A 232 -16.62 -12.79 3.02
C VAL A 232 -16.95 -14.21 3.49
N ALA A 233 -17.14 -14.38 4.78
CA ALA A 233 -17.18 -15.70 5.42
C ALA A 233 -18.43 -15.90 6.26
N ALA A 234 -19.24 -16.90 5.91
CA ALA A 234 -20.46 -17.24 6.64
C ALA A 234 -20.31 -18.50 7.51
N GLY A 235 -20.94 -18.49 8.68
CA GLY A 235 -20.96 -19.61 9.60
C GLY A 235 -19.57 -20.03 10.08
N GLU A 236 -19.25 -21.30 10.00
CA GLU A 236 -17.96 -21.86 10.46
C GLU A 236 -16.75 -21.34 9.67
N ARG A 237 -16.93 -20.92 8.40
CA ARG A 237 -15.86 -20.36 7.58
C ARG A 237 -15.32 -19.04 8.14
N ALA A 238 -16.14 -18.30 8.90
CA ALA A 238 -15.73 -17.10 9.61
C ALA A 238 -14.68 -17.34 10.71
N CYS A 239 -14.41 -18.60 11.06
CA CYS A 239 -13.32 -18.98 11.97
C CYS A 239 -11.96 -19.11 11.28
N VAL A 240 -11.90 -19.00 9.96
CA VAL A 240 -10.64 -18.96 9.18
C VAL A 240 -10.26 -17.51 8.95
N LEU A 241 -9.15 -17.06 9.56
CA LEU A 241 -8.78 -15.63 9.60
C LEU A 241 -8.62 -15.00 8.21
N HIS A 242 -7.94 -15.68 7.27
CA HIS A 242 -7.73 -15.20 5.92
C HIS A 242 -8.47 -16.08 4.89
N TYR A 243 -9.78 -16.25 5.11
CA TYR A 243 -10.65 -16.95 4.19
C TYR A 243 -10.95 -16.08 2.97
N VAL A 244 -10.43 -16.45 1.81
CA VAL A 244 -10.53 -15.67 0.55
C VAL A 244 -11.22 -16.42 -0.59
N GLN A 245 -11.69 -17.65 -0.36
CA GLN A 245 -12.40 -18.42 -1.36
C GLN A 245 -13.75 -17.79 -1.71
N ASN A 246 -14.48 -17.32 -0.70
CA ASN A 246 -15.76 -16.63 -0.83
C ASN A 246 -16.80 -17.38 -1.69
N ASP A 247 -16.81 -18.73 -1.62
CA ASP A 247 -17.62 -19.58 -2.49
C ASP A 247 -18.79 -20.30 -1.77
N GLY A 248 -18.92 -20.07 -0.47
CA GLY A 248 -19.93 -20.70 0.35
C GLY A 248 -21.32 -20.07 0.24
N GLY A 249 -22.33 -20.88 0.49
CA GLY A 249 -23.72 -20.41 0.60
C GLY A 249 -24.02 -19.75 1.96
N LEU A 250 -24.91 -18.78 1.95
CA LEU A 250 -25.43 -18.10 3.15
C LEU A 250 -26.66 -18.84 3.69
N LYS A 251 -26.58 -19.32 4.93
CA LYS A 251 -27.70 -20.06 5.57
C LYS A 251 -28.44 -19.17 6.57
N ASP A 252 -29.69 -19.48 6.78
CA ASP A 252 -30.49 -18.86 7.84
C ASP A 252 -29.87 -19.17 9.23
N GLY A 253 -29.73 -18.17 10.05
CA GLY A 253 -29.12 -18.27 11.37
C GLY A 253 -27.58 -18.16 11.40
N ASP A 254 -26.90 -18.18 10.26
CA ASP A 254 -25.44 -17.93 10.22
C ASP A 254 -25.12 -16.46 10.50
N LEU A 255 -23.95 -16.23 11.09
CA LEU A 255 -23.28 -14.93 11.07
C LEU A 255 -22.45 -14.81 9.79
N LEU A 256 -22.46 -13.65 9.17
CA LEU A 256 -21.58 -13.27 8.06
C LEU A 256 -20.52 -12.27 8.55
N LEU A 257 -19.28 -12.67 8.47
CA LEU A 257 -18.12 -11.81 8.69
C LEU A 257 -17.66 -11.27 7.34
N ILE A 258 -17.49 -9.96 7.26
CA ILE A 258 -16.87 -9.30 6.12
C ILE A 258 -15.67 -8.53 6.61
N ASP A 259 -14.50 -8.81 6.04
CA ASP A 259 -13.29 -8.03 6.20
C ASP A 259 -12.86 -7.54 4.82
N ALA A 260 -13.08 -6.26 4.57
CA ALA A 260 -12.85 -5.65 3.27
C ALA A 260 -12.62 -4.15 3.39
N GLY A 261 -11.75 -3.65 2.56
CA GLY A 261 -11.48 -2.23 2.42
C GLY A 261 -11.07 -1.87 0.99
N CYS A 262 -11.28 -0.62 0.58
CA CYS A 262 -10.83 -0.16 -0.72
C CYS A 262 -9.45 0.50 -0.66
N GLU A 263 -8.71 0.46 -1.77
CA GLU A 263 -7.54 1.29 -2.00
C GLU A 263 -7.93 2.50 -2.86
N LEU A 264 -7.67 3.69 -2.33
CA LEU A 264 -7.90 4.95 -3.02
C LEU A 264 -6.60 5.76 -3.05
N ASP A 265 -6.09 6.05 -4.24
CA ASP A 265 -4.84 6.80 -4.44
C ASP A 265 -3.65 6.27 -3.62
N GLY A 266 -3.53 4.94 -3.53
CA GLY A 266 -2.47 4.27 -2.78
C GLY A 266 -2.66 4.23 -1.26
N TYR A 267 -3.83 4.66 -0.74
CA TYR A 267 -4.19 4.59 0.67
C TYR A 267 -5.28 3.55 0.89
N ALA A 268 -5.02 2.61 1.78
CA ALA A 268 -5.91 1.51 2.12
C ALA A 268 -6.89 1.91 3.23
N ALA A 269 -8.13 1.42 3.12
CA ALA A 269 -9.04 1.28 4.25
C ALA A 269 -9.10 -0.20 4.64
N ASP A 270 -9.40 -0.48 5.89
CA ASP A 270 -9.47 -1.80 6.48
C ASP A 270 -10.61 -1.83 7.50
N VAL A 271 -11.66 -2.61 7.23
CA VAL A 271 -12.86 -2.65 8.07
C VAL A 271 -13.41 -4.06 8.15
N THR A 272 -13.49 -4.61 9.37
CA THR A 272 -14.19 -5.87 9.63
C THR A 272 -15.55 -5.62 10.29
N ARG A 273 -16.60 -6.28 9.81
CA ARG A 273 -17.94 -6.29 10.42
C ARG A 273 -18.55 -7.67 10.35
N THR A 274 -19.22 -8.06 11.44
CA THR A 274 -19.97 -9.30 11.55
C THR A 274 -21.43 -9.01 11.82
N PHE A 275 -22.34 -9.66 11.11
CA PHE A 275 -23.77 -9.48 11.27
C PHE A 275 -24.53 -10.75 10.87
N PRO A 276 -25.76 -10.97 11.36
CA PRO A 276 -26.53 -12.16 11.00
C PRO A 276 -27.05 -12.08 9.55
N VAL A 277 -26.94 -13.17 8.80
CA VAL A 277 -27.41 -13.30 7.41
C VAL A 277 -28.89 -12.94 7.27
N ASN A 278 -29.72 -13.33 8.24
CA ASN A 278 -31.16 -13.06 8.26
C ASN A 278 -31.54 -11.72 8.93
N GLY A 279 -30.53 -10.90 9.33
CA GLY A 279 -30.76 -9.61 9.98
C GLY A 279 -31.11 -9.67 11.47
N ARG A 280 -31.12 -10.87 12.10
CA ARG A 280 -31.50 -11.05 13.52
C ARG A 280 -30.45 -11.88 14.26
N PHE A 281 -29.87 -11.33 15.31
CA PHE A 281 -29.02 -12.10 16.23
C PHE A 281 -29.88 -13.08 17.06
N SER A 282 -29.40 -14.30 17.22
CA SER A 282 -29.85 -15.16 18.31
C SER A 282 -29.37 -14.64 19.66
N GLY A 283 -29.91 -15.13 20.79
CA GLY A 283 -29.48 -14.74 22.12
C GLY A 283 -27.97 -14.89 22.30
N PRO A 284 -27.41 -16.10 22.13
CA PRO A 284 -25.96 -16.32 22.28
C PRO A 284 -25.10 -15.48 21.31
N GLN A 285 -25.53 -15.34 20.04
CA GLN A 285 -24.81 -14.48 19.07
C GLN A 285 -24.75 -13.04 19.54
N ARG A 286 -25.86 -12.49 20.03
CA ARG A 286 -25.95 -11.12 20.51
C ARG A 286 -25.04 -10.88 21.71
N GLU A 287 -25.01 -11.81 22.64
CA GLU A 287 -24.20 -11.69 23.83
C GLU A 287 -22.70 -11.67 23.51
N ILE A 288 -22.23 -12.53 22.61
CA ILE A 288 -20.83 -12.53 22.17
C ILE A 288 -20.52 -11.28 21.34
N TYR A 289 -21.44 -10.87 20.46
CA TYR A 289 -21.29 -9.65 19.68
C TYR A 289 -21.13 -8.41 20.54
N ASP A 290 -21.98 -8.24 21.55
CA ASP A 290 -21.91 -7.10 22.48
C ASP A 290 -20.60 -7.10 23.29
N LEU A 291 -20.11 -8.27 23.68
CA LEU A 291 -18.81 -8.41 24.35
C LEU A 291 -17.64 -8.00 23.44
N VAL A 292 -17.64 -8.46 22.18
CA VAL A 292 -16.62 -8.07 21.21
C VAL A 292 -16.68 -6.58 20.90
N LEU A 293 -17.87 -6.00 20.80
CA LEU A 293 -18.05 -4.56 20.61
C LEU A 293 -17.51 -3.75 21.82
N ALA A 294 -17.72 -4.22 23.03
CA ALA A 294 -17.17 -3.60 24.24
C ALA A 294 -15.63 -3.68 24.25
N ALA A 295 -15.05 -4.82 23.85
CA ALA A 295 -13.61 -4.98 23.73
C ALA A 295 -13.00 -4.06 22.67
N GLN A 296 -13.66 -3.90 21.51
CA GLN A 296 -13.25 -2.95 20.47
C GLN A 296 -13.26 -1.51 21.02
N ALA A 297 -14.33 -1.12 21.70
CA ALA A 297 -14.43 0.22 22.29
C ALA A 297 -13.34 0.48 23.33
N ALA A 298 -13.02 -0.51 24.18
CA ALA A 298 -11.95 -0.42 25.17
C ALA A 298 -10.57 -0.27 24.50
N ALA A 299 -10.31 -1.06 23.44
CA ALA A 299 -9.08 -0.98 22.65
C ALA A 299 -8.91 0.42 22.01
N ILE A 300 -9.96 0.94 21.38
CA ILE A 300 -9.95 2.29 20.78
C ILE A 300 -9.67 3.36 21.83
N ALA A 301 -10.31 3.26 23.00
CA ALA A 301 -10.11 4.21 24.10
C ALA A 301 -8.68 4.17 24.69
N ALA A 302 -7.98 3.06 24.55
CA ALA A 302 -6.58 2.90 24.97
C ALA A 302 -5.56 3.57 24.03
N VAL A 303 -5.97 3.94 22.80
CA VAL A 303 -5.11 4.64 21.84
C VAL A 303 -4.97 6.09 22.25
N LYS A 304 -3.86 6.43 22.90
CA LYS A 304 -3.56 7.79 23.39
C LYS A 304 -2.08 8.10 23.17
N PRO A 305 -1.71 9.38 23.01
CA PRO A 305 -0.30 9.77 23.00
C PRO A 305 0.43 9.25 24.26
N GLY A 306 1.58 8.62 24.06
CA GLY A 306 2.37 8.03 25.15
C GLY A 306 1.94 6.62 25.59
N SER A 307 0.84 6.08 25.08
CA SER A 307 0.47 4.68 25.34
C SER A 307 1.44 3.72 24.62
N PRO A 308 1.85 2.61 25.27
CA PRO A 308 2.63 1.58 24.61
C PRO A 308 1.80 0.92 23.50
N TRP A 309 2.50 0.38 22.49
CA TRP A 309 1.90 -0.22 21.30
C TRP A 309 0.89 -1.34 21.60
N ASP A 310 1.15 -2.12 22.66
CA ASP A 310 0.31 -3.24 23.07
C ASP A 310 -0.89 -2.84 23.96
N ALA A 311 -1.01 -1.58 24.36
CA ALA A 311 -2.09 -1.13 25.25
C ALA A 311 -3.51 -1.41 24.68
N PRO A 312 -3.82 -1.18 23.40
CA PRO A 312 -5.12 -1.53 22.82
C PRO A 312 -5.39 -3.04 22.87
N HIS A 313 -4.38 -3.86 22.58
CA HIS A 313 -4.50 -5.32 22.63
C HIS A 313 -4.79 -5.79 24.05
N ARG A 314 -4.04 -5.31 25.04
CA ARG A 314 -4.28 -5.68 26.45
C ARG A 314 -5.68 -5.29 26.92
N ALA A 315 -6.16 -4.09 26.56
CA ALA A 315 -7.50 -3.65 26.90
C ALA A 315 -8.59 -4.55 26.30
N ALA A 316 -8.40 -5.00 25.05
CA ALA A 316 -9.32 -5.94 24.40
C ALA A 316 -9.31 -7.32 25.10
N VAL A 317 -8.13 -7.87 25.36
CA VAL A 317 -7.97 -9.18 26.03
C VAL A 317 -8.59 -9.17 27.40
N GLU A 318 -8.34 -8.13 28.20
CA GLU A 318 -8.90 -8.00 29.55
C GLU A 318 -10.44 -7.94 29.53
N THR A 319 -11.01 -7.14 28.60
CA THR A 319 -12.46 -7.03 28.45
C THR A 319 -13.09 -8.35 28.03
N LEU A 320 -12.48 -9.07 27.08
CA LEU A 320 -12.97 -10.38 26.64
C LEU A 320 -12.87 -11.42 27.73
N ALA A 321 -11.74 -11.52 28.45
CA ALA A 321 -11.54 -12.47 29.54
C ALA A 321 -12.57 -12.29 30.65
N GLN A 322 -12.78 -11.05 31.12
CA GLN A 322 -13.77 -10.75 32.14
C GLN A 322 -15.22 -11.05 31.68
N GLY A 323 -15.53 -10.80 30.40
CA GLY A 323 -16.85 -11.07 29.85
C GLY A 323 -17.16 -12.55 29.70
N ILE A 324 -16.17 -13.36 29.29
CA ILE A 324 -16.30 -14.80 29.18
C ILE A 324 -16.40 -15.46 30.57
N ASP A 325 -15.58 -15.05 31.53
CA ASP A 325 -15.58 -15.57 32.90
C ASP A 325 -16.95 -15.37 33.59
N ARG A 326 -17.54 -14.18 33.47
CA ARG A 326 -18.87 -13.89 34.00
C ARG A 326 -19.97 -14.76 33.40
N LYS A 327 -19.80 -15.28 32.17
CA LYS A 327 -20.76 -16.13 31.46
C LYS A 327 -20.55 -17.62 31.71
N SER A 328 -19.35 -18.01 32.16
CA SER A 328 -19.05 -19.39 32.53
C SER A 328 -19.58 -19.79 33.91
N VAL A 329 -20.17 -18.86 34.64
CA VAL A 329 -20.71 -19.06 36.01
C VAL A 329 -22.23 -19.26 36.00
N VAL A 330 -22.86 -19.42 34.81
CA VAL A 330 -24.30 -19.72 34.69
C VAL A 330 -24.52 -21.13 34.20
#